data_0464cc1a2f8b9264b1221fee6ee7ce22
#
_entry.id   0464cc1a2f8b9264b1221fee6ee7ce22
#
_cell.length_a   1.000
_cell.length_b   1.000
_cell.length_c   1.000
_cell.angle_alpha   90.00
_cell.angle_beta   90.00
_cell.angle_gamma   90.00
#
_symmetry.space_group_name_H-M   'P 1'
#
loop_
_entity.id
_entity.type
_entity.pdbx_description
1 polymer ?
#
loop_
_entity_poly.entity_id
_entity_poly.type
_entity_poly.pdbx_seq_one_letter_code
_entity_poly.pdbx_strand_id
1 'polypeptide(L)'
;MSDIYNLKDNDAKGRLISLGSSLMTSFYNVFITGIFYTGFLSMYDISIEGAGIISYIPLIASCTSLFSSIILERFKKRKKILIASKVYFYAMYILATTLMPQFVTDPTARLWWFGIILFLAYAVYALFSPGFTPWFYTFYPNVNERRTR
;
A
#
# COMPACT_ATOMS: atom_id res chain seq x y z
N MET A 1 21.73 -24.54 -4.34
CA MET A 1 20.38 -23.92 -4.26
C MET A 1 19.86 -23.78 -2.84
N SER A 2 20.40 -24.53 -1.86
CA SER A 2 19.98 -24.51 -0.44
C SER A 2 20.34 -23.26 0.37
N ASP A 3 21.38 -22.52 -0.03
CA ASP A 3 21.88 -21.38 0.74
C ASP A 3 21.05 -20.08 0.62
N ILE A 4 20.17 -20.01 -0.39
CA ILE A 4 19.36 -18.79 -0.63
C ILE A 4 18.29 -18.60 0.46
N TYR A 5 17.89 -19.68 1.15
CA TYR A 5 16.85 -19.69 2.18
C TYR A 5 17.36 -20.05 3.57
N ASN A 6 18.67 -19.90 3.80
CA ASN A 6 19.22 -20.17 5.13
C ASN A 6 18.74 -19.08 6.10
N LEU A 7 17.82 -19.45 7.00
CA LEU A 7 17.22 -18.55 8.00
C LEU A 7 18.20 -17.99 9.05
N LYS A 8 19.45 -18.46 9.06
CA LYS A 8 20.51 -17.89 9.89
C LYS A 8 21.10 -16.61 9.30
N ASP A 9 20.94 -16.41 8.00
CA ASP A 9 21.38 -15.19 7.31
C ASP A 9 20.29 -14.10 7.37
N ASN A 10 20.64 -12.91 7.80
CA ASN A 10 19.73 -11.77 7.89
C ASN A 10 19.16 -11.35 6.52
N ASP A 11 19.94 -11.51 5.46
CA ASP A 11 19.50 -11.19 4.10
C ASP A 11 18.50 -12.23 3.58
N ALA A 12 18.68 -13.50 3.92
CA ALA A 12 17.72 -14.55 3.61
C ALA A 12 16.39 -14.34 4.33
N LYS A 13 16.41 -13.93 5.60
CA LYS A 13 15.22 -13.51 6.33
C LYS A 13 14.53 -12.32 5.67
N GLY A 14 15.31 -11.31 5.27
CA GLY A 14 14.79 -10.14 4.57
C GLY A 14 14.06 -10.50 3.28
N ARG A 15 14.63 -11.42 2.48
CA ARG A 15 14.01 -11.94 1.25
C ARG A 15 12.70 -12.67 1.52
N LEU A 16 12.66 -13.54 2.52
CA LEU A 16 11.47 -14.32 2.87
C LEU A 16 10.33 -13.41 3.36
N ILE A 17 10.65 -12.44 4.21
CA ILE A 17 9.69 -11.44 4.68
C ILE A 17 9.18 -10.59 3.51
N SER A 18 10.06 -10.22 2.58
CA SER A 18 9.69 -9.47 1.37
C SER A 18 8.73 -10.26 0.49
N LEU A 19 9.00 -11.55 0.25
CA LEU A 19 8.11 -12.45 -0.49
C LEU A 19 6.75 -12.58 0.20
N GLY A 20 6.72 -12.83 1.51
CA GLY A 20 5.49 -12.91 2.27
C GLY A 20 4.68 -11.61 2.23
N SER A 21 5.35 -10.47 2.35
CA SER A 21 4.72 -9.15 2.22
C SER A 21 4.15 -8.92 0.82
N SER A 22 4.84 -9.36 -0.22
CA SER A 22 4.38 -9.22 -1.61
C SER A 22 3.16 -10.10 -1.88
N LEU A 23 3.15 -11.33 -1.38
CA LEU A 23 2.00 -12.23 -1.47
C LEU A 23 0.78 -11.61 -0.76
N MET A 24 0.94 -11.15 0.48
CA MET A 24 -0.15 -10.49 1.22
C MET A 24 -0.65 -9.24 0.52
N THR A 25 0.24 -8.45 -0.08
CA THR A 25 -0.15 -7.28 -0.88
C THR A 25 -0.93 -7.68 -2.12
N SER A 26 -0.56 -8.79 -2.78
CA SER A 26 -1.29 -9.29 -3.96
C SER A 26 -2.70 -9.76 -3.58
N PHE A 27 -2.85 -10.52 -2.49
CA PHE A 27 -4.16 -10.88 -1.97
C PHE A 27 -5.00 -9.65 -1.63
N TYR A 28 -4.43 -8.72 -0.89
CA TYR A 28 -5.09 -7.47 -0.56
C TYR A 28 -5.58 -6.73 -1.81
N ASN A 29 -4.75 -6.61 -2.84
CA ASN A 29 -5.11 -5.92 -4.08
C ASN A 29 -6.31 -6.58 -4.79
N VAL A 30 -6.42 -7.91 -4.78
CA VAL A 30 -7.58 -8.62 -5.37
C VAL A 30 -8.88 -8.21 -4.67
N PHE A 31 -8.87 -8.07 -3.34
CA PHE A 31 -10.07 -7.71 -2.58
C PHE A 31 -10.46 -6.23 -2.68
N ILE A 32 -9.49 -5.34 -2.90
CA ILE A 32 -9.74 -3.90 -2.97
C ILE A 32 -9.86 -3.35 -4.40
N THR A 33 -9.83 -4.23 -5.40
CA THR A 33 -10.00 -3.86 -6.81
C THR A 33 -11.02 -4.76 -7.50
N GLY A 34 -11.56 -4.25 -8.60
CA GLY A 34 -12.45 -5.04 -9.44
C GLY A 34 -13.82 -5.35 -8.81
N ILE A 35 -14.36 -6.51 -9.16
CA ILE A 35 -15.73 -6.92 -8.86
C ILE A 35 -15.97 -7.06 -7.34
N PHE A 36 -15.03 -7.61 -6.59
CA PHE A 36 -15.15 -7.74 -5.14
C PHE A 36 -15.29 -6.40 -4.46
N TYR A 37 -14.50 -5.42 -4.88
CA TYR A 37 -14.56 -4.07 -4.33
C TYR A 37 -15.88 -3.37 -4.66
N THR A 38 -16.33 -3.49 -5.90
CA THR A 38 -17.63 -2.93 -6.32
C THR A 38 -18.77 -3.56 -5.56
N GLY A 39 -18.75 -4.90 -5.38
CA GLY A 39 -19.73 -5.62 -4.56
C GLY A 39 -19.72 -5.17 -3.11
N PHE A 40 -18.54 -4.96 -2.53
CA PHE A 40 -18.39 -4.43 -1.18
C PHE A 40 -18.98 -3.02 -1.05
N LEU A 41 -18.72 -2.12 -1.98
CA LEU A 41 -19.27 -0.77 -1.97
C LEU A 41 -20.80 -0.76 -2.11
N SER A 42 -21.37 -1.67 -2.91
CA SER A 42 -22.82 -1.80 -3.06
C SER A 42 -23.52 -2.24 -1.78
N MET A 43 -22.86 -2.99 -0.88
CA MET A 43 -23.41 -3.34 0.44
C MET A 43 -23.60 -2.13 1.36
N TYR A 44 -22.96 -1.01 1.05
CA TYR A 44 -23.10 0.26 1.77
C TYR A 44 -23.94 1.28 1.01
N ASP A 45 -24.79 0.84 0.10
CA ASP A 45 -25.67 1.69 -0.73
C ASP A 45 -24.90 2.71 -1.61
N ILE A 46 -23.61 2.45 -1.88
CA ILE A 46 -22.83 3.26 -2.81
C ILE A 46 -23.18 2.82 -4.24
N SER A 47 -23.65 3.76 -5.04
CA SER A 47 -24.04 3.51 -6.42
C SER A 47 -22.84 3.03 -7.29
N ILE A 48 -23.15 2.36 -8.40
CA ILE A 48 -22.12 1.91 -9.37
C ILE A 48 -21.31 3.09 -9.89
N GLU A 49 -21.96 4.24 -10.11
CA GLU A 49 -21.29 5.48 -10.50
C GLU A 49 -20.32 5.97 -9.42
N GLY A 50 -20.75 5.94 -8.16
CA GLY A 50 -19.92 6.27 -7.00
C GLY A 50 -18.73 5.32 -6.87
N ALA A 51 -18.92 4.02 -7.07
CA ALA A 51 -17.85 3.02 -7.09
C ALA A 51 -16.84 3.31 -8.22
N GLY A 52 -17.32 3.77 -9.38
CA GLY A 52 -16.48 4.24 -10.47
C GLY A 52 -15.58 5.42 -10.05
N ILE A 53 -16.16 6.44 -9.43
CA ILE A 53 -15.41 7.61 -8.91
C ILE A 53 -14.33 7.18 -7.91
N ILE A 54 -14.68 6.32 -6.96
CA ILE A 54 -13.74 5.80 -5.97
C ILE A 54 -12.58 5.05 -6.62
N SER A 55 -12.83 4.30 -7.70
CA SER A 55 -11.81 3.54 -8.42
C SER A 55 -10.73 4.42 -9.07
N TYR A 56 -11.01 5.68 -9.35
CA TYR A 56 -10.02 6.65 -9.87
C TYR A 56 -9.17 7.31 -8.78
N ILE A 57 -9.56 7.21 -7.52
CA ILE A 57 -8.83 7.83 -6.39
C ILE A 57 -7.35 7.39 -6.34
N PRO A 58 -7.00 6.09 -6.45
CA PRO A 58 -5.60 5.67 -6.46
C PRO A 58 -4.78 6.31 -7.59
N LEU A 59 -5.39 6.48 -8.77
CA LEU A 59 -4.73 7.11 -9.91
C LEU A 59 -4.42 8.59 -9.63
N ILE A 60 -5.41 9.35 -9.16
CA ILE A 60 -5.23 10.77 -8.81
C ILE A 60 -4.22 10.91 -7.67
N ALA A 61 -4.33 10.09 -6.65
CA ALA A 61 -3.41 10.09 -5.52
C ALA A 61 -1.97 9.73 -5.93
N SER A 62 -1.76 8.92 -6.98
CA SER A 62 -0.43 8.56 -7.47
C SER A 62 0.38 9.78 -7.97
N CYS A 63 -0.29 10.87 -8.35
CA CYS A 63 0.40 12.12 -8.70
C CYS A 63 1.23 12.68 -7.54
N THR A 64 0.89 12.37 -6.29
CA THR A 64 1.68 12.79 -5.13
C THR A 64 3.07 12.15 -5.11
N SER A 65 3.27 11.01 -5.79
CA SER A 65 4.57 10.35 -5.91
C SER A 65 5.65 11.22 -6.57
N LEU A 66 5.25 12.20 -7.39
CA LEU A 66 6.17 13.16 -8.00
C LEU A 66 6.97 13.96 -6.95
N PHE A 67 6.38 14.16 -5.77
CA PHE A 67 7.03 14.88 -4.66
C PHE A 67 7.83 13.94 -3.75
N SER A 68 7.84 12.64 -4.03
CA SER A 68 8.45 11.61 -3.19
C SER A 68 9.95 11.85 -2.97
N SER A 69 10.71 12.17 -4.00
CA SER A 69 12.17 12.38 -3.90
C SER A 69 12.48 13.54 -2.96
N ILE A 70 11.81 14.68 -3.14
CA ILE A 70 12.03 15.90 -2.34
C ILE A 70 11.73 15.63 -0.85
N ILE A 71 10.69 14.85 -0.58
CA ILE A 71 10.26 14.56 0.78
C ILE A 71 11.16 13.52 1.42
N LEU A 72 11.48 12.43 0.70
CA LEU A 72 12.33 11.35 1.22
C LEU A 72 13.76 11.82 1.53
N GLU A 73 14.28 12.81 0.80
CA GLU A 73 15.60 13.38 1.07
C GLU A 73 15.69 14.12 2.40
N ARG A 74 14.59 14.70 2.87
CA ARG A 74 14.53 15.42 4.17
C ARG A 74 14.63 14.49 5.38
N PHE A 75 14.38 13.20 5.22
CA PHE A 75 14.32 12.26 6.33
C PHE A 75 15.58 11.41 6.47
N LYS A 76 16.28 11.55 7.59
CA LYS A 76 17.46 10.74 7.92
C LYS A 76 17.11 9.27 8.20
N LYS A 77 15.92 8.98 8.79
CA LYS A 77 15.48 7.63 9.20
C LYS A 77 14.42 7.08 8.24
N ARG A 78 14.76 6.92 6.97
CA ARG A 78 13.83 6.52 5.89
C ARG A 78 13.03 5.24 6.21
N LYS A 79 13.68 4.21 6.77
CA LYS A 79 13.03 2.94 7.10
C LYS A 79 11.81 3.09 8.02
N LYS A 80 11.93 3.90 9.09
CA LYS A 80 10.82 4.10 10.04
C LYS A 80 9.62 4.77 9.39
N ILE A 81 9.87 5.73 8.52
CA ILE A 81 8.81 6.47 7.82
C ILE A 81 8.12 5.59 6.79
N LEU A 82 8.88 4.76 6.05
CA LEU A 82 8.30 3.81 5.12
C LEU A 82 7.37 2.81 5.83
N ILE A 83 7.78 2.27 6.99
CA ILE A 83 6.93 1.39 7.77
C ILE A 83 5.69 2.14 8.28
N ALA A 84 5.88 3.35 8.82
CA ALA A 84 4.78 4.17 9.32
C ALA A 84 3.76 4.50 8.22
N SER A 85 4.21 4.81 6.99
CA SER A 85 3.32 5.07 5.85
C SER A 85 2.49 3.85 5.45
N LYS A 86 3.08 2.65 5.50
CA LYS A 86 2.33 1.40 5.28
C LYS A 86 1.29 1.14 6.37
N VAL A 87 1.67 1.28 7.63
CA VAL A 87 0.75 1.11 8.77
C VAL A 87 -0.38 2.13 8.67
N TYR A 88 -0.07 3.39 8.38
CA TYR A 88 -1.07 4.44 8.17
C TYR A 88 -2.05 4.07 7.04
N PHE A 89 -1.54 3.61 5.89
CA PHE A 89 -2.36 3.20 4.76
C PHE A 89 -3.38 2.12 5.15
N TYR A 90 -2.92 1.05 5.78
CA TYR A 90 -3.82 -0.04 6.21
C TYR A 90 -4.78 0.40 7.31
N ALA A 91 -4.34 1.22 8.25
CA ALA A 91 -5.20 1.74 9.31
C ALA A 91 -6.32 2.61 8.74
N MET A 92 -6.01 3.52 7.81
CA MET A 92 -7.00 4.36 7.14
C MET A 92 -7.96 3.53 6.29
N TYR A 93 -7.47 2.46 5.65
CA TYR A 93 -8.31 1.57 4.87
C TYR A 93 -9.32 0.81 5.76
N ILE A 94 -8.86 0.26 6.88
CA ILE A 94 -9.72 -0.38 7.88
C ILE A 94 -10.75 0.63 8.42
N LEU A 95 -10.32 1.84 8.75
CA LEU A 95 -11.21 2.90 9.22
C LEU A 95 -12.31 3.22 8.20
N ALA A 96 -11.95 3.33 6.91
CA ALA A 96 -12.91 3.59 5.85
C ALA A 96 -13.92 2.45 5.70
N THR A 97 -13.47 1.19 5.78
CA THR A 97 -14.31 0.02 5.49
C THR A 97 -15.14 -0.44 6.67
N THR A 98 -14.68 -0.25 7.91
CA THR A 98 -15.37 -0.81 9.10
C THR A 98 -16.05 0.25 9.95
N LEU A 99 -15.39 1.36 10.24
CA LEU A 99 -15.90 2.36 11.18
C LEU A 99 -16.81 3.37 10.49
N MET A 100 -16.39 3.89 9.35
CA MET A 100 -17.11 4.96 8.69
C MET A 100 -18.56 4.60 8.32
N PRO A 101 -18.89 3.42 7.79
CA PRO A 101 -20.26 3.06 7.47
C PRO A 101 -21.20 2.98 8.67
N GLN A 102 -20.65 2.79 9.87
CA GLN A 102 -21.44 2.74 11.11
C GLN A 102 -21.87 4.13 11.60
N PHE A 103 -21.05 5.15 11.33
CA PHE A 103 -21.31 6.52 11.78
C PHE A 103 -22.08 7.36 10.75
N VAL A 104 -21.93 7.06 9.47
CA VAL A 104 -22.54 7.83 8.39
C VAL A 104 -23.66 7.00 7.76
N THR A 105 -24.90 7.42 7.95
CA THR A 105 -26.09 6.72 7.44
C THR A 105 -26.52 7.20 6.05
N ASP A 106 -26.26 8.46 5.72
CA ASP A 106 -26.61 9.02 4.42
C ASP A 106 -25.68 8.51 3.29
N PRO A 107 -26.22 7.92 2.19
CA PRO A 107 -25.44 7.35 1.11
C PRO A 107 -24.50 8.34 0.42
N THR A 108 -24.97 9.58 0.23
CA THR A 108 -24.17 10.63 -0.42
C THR A 108 -23.00 11.05 0.46
N ALA A 109 -23.25 11.23 1.75
CA ALA A 109 -22.18 11.54 2.71
C ALA A 109 -21.18 10.38 2.84
N ARG A 110 -21.65 9.11 2.80
CA ARG A 110 -20.78 7.93 2.78
C ARG A 110 -19.79 7.97 1.62
N LEU A 111 -20.28 8.26 0.41
CA LEU A 111 -19.43 8.33 -0.78
C LEU A 111 -18.30 9.36 -0.60
N TRP A 112 -18.63 10.55 -0.14
CA TRP A 112 -17.66 11.62 0.04
C TRP A 112 -16.63 11.30 1.14
N TRP A 113 -17.10 10.86 2.31
CA TRP A 113 -16.21 10.50 3.41
C TRP A 113 -15.29 9.33 3.05
N PHE A 114 -15.85 8.31 2.40
CA PHE A 114 -15.08 7.17 1.93
C PHE A 114 -14.01 7.61 0.93
N GLY A 115 -14.39 8.44 -0.03
CA GLY A 115 -13.47 9.01 -1.01
C GLY A 115 -12.34 9.82 -0.37
N ILE A 116 -12.65 10.70 0.58
CA ILE A 116 -11.66 11.54 1.28
C ILE A 116 -10.68 10.66 2.07
N ILE A 117 -11.18 9.70 2.84
CA ILE A 117 -10.32 8.82 3.65
C ILE A 117 -9.39 8.01 2.75
N LEU A 118 -9.92 7.43 1.67
CA LEU A 118 -9.11 6.69 0.70
C LEU A 118 -8.10 7.58 -0.01
N PHE A 119 -8.50 8.76 -0.43
CA PHE A 119 -7.58 9.70 -1.07
C PHE A 119 -6.39 10.02 -0.15
N LEU A 120 -6.64 10.33 1.11
CA LEU A 120 -5.58 10.57 2.10
C LEU A 120 -4.68 9.35 2.31
N ALA A 121 -5.27 8.16 2.38
CA ALA A 121 -4.51 6.92 2.51
C ALA A 121 -3.59 6.69 1.31
N TYR A 122 -4.13 6.77 0.10
CA TYR A 122 -3.37 6.57 -1.14
C TYR A 122 -2.35 7.68 -1.40
N ALA A 123 -2.66 8.94 -1.10
CA ALA A 123 -1.74 10.06 -1.28
C ALA A 123 -0.49 9.89 -0.41
N VAL A 124 -0.66 9.55 0.87
CA VAL A 124 0.48 9.27 1.76
C VAL A 124 1.25 8.04 1.30
N TYR A 125 0.56 6.97 0.91
CA TYR A 125 1.22 5.77 0.41
C TYR A 125 2.00 6.03 -0.88
N ALA A 126 1.42 6.72 -1.86
CA ALA A 126 2.06 7.06 -3.13
C ALA A 126 3.29 7.94 -2.92
N LEU A 127 3.24 8.86 -1.95
CA LEU A 127 4.34 9.74 -1.61
C LEU A 127 5.58 8.98 -1.12
N PHE A 128 5.40 7.88 -0.38
CA PHE A 128 6.49 7.11 0.19
C PHE A 128 6.80 5.82 -0.57
N SER A 129 5.92 5.37 -1.47
CA SER A 129 6.06 4.09 -2.19
C SER A 129 7.36 3.95 -2.99
N PRO A 130 7.89 5.00 -3.68
CA PRO A 130 9.16 4.87 -4.41
C PRO A 130 10.36 4.55 -3.51
N GLY A 131 10.28 4.87 -2.21
CA GLY A 131 11.33 4.56 -1.24
C GLY A 131 11.43 3.07 -0.88
N PHE A 132 10.38 2.26 -1.15
CA PHE A 132 10.42 0.82 -0.85
C PHE A 132 11.31 0.05 -1.81
N THR A 133 11.35 0.43 -3.08
CA THR A 133 12.12 -0.27 -4.11
C THR A 133 13.62 -0.33 -3.81
N PRO A 134 14.32 0.78 -3.53
CA PRO A 134 15.73 0.74 -3.13
C PRO A 134 15.95 -0.08 -1.85
N TRP A 135 15.01 0.01 -0.91
CA TRP A 135 15.11 -0.75 0.34
C TRP A 135 15.00 -2.25 0.11
N PHE A 136 14.12 -2.71 -0.76
CA PHE A 136 14.03 -4.13 -1.12
C PHE A 136 15.29 -4.63 -1.81
N TYR A 137 15.91 -3.82 -2.68
CA TYR A 137 17.15 -4.21 -3.37
C TYR A 137 18.32 -4.44 -2.43
N THR A 138 18.34 -3.84 -1.24
CA THR A 138 19.41 -4.08 -0.25
C THR A 138 19.48 -5.54 0.24
N PHE A 139 18.37 -6.29 0.14
CA PHE A 139 18.33 -7.71 0.54
C PHE A 139 18.71 -8.68 -0.59
N TYR A 140 18.92 -8.19 -1.81
CA TYR A 140 19.31 -9.02 -2.94
C TYR A 140 20.80 -8.82 -3.23
N PRO A 141 21.63 -9.90 -3.18
CA PRO A 141 23.04 -9.80 -3.50
C PRO A 141 23.23 -9.37 -4.94
N ASN A 142 24.15 -8.45 -5.18
CA ASN A 142 24.52 -8.01 -6.51
C ASN A 142 24.97 -9.21 -7.36
N VAL A 143 24.54 -9.24 -8.62
CA VAL A 143 24.86 -10.33 -9.56
C VAL A 143 26.37 -10.53 -9.70
N ASN A 144 27.15 -9.45 -9.53
CA ASN A 144 28.63 -9.50 -9.60
C ASN A 144 29.27 -10.22 -8.40
N GLU A 145 28.68 -10.19 -7.22
CA GLU A 145 29.19 -10.94 -6.05
C GLU A 145 28.97 -12.45 -6.17
N ARG A 146 28.03 -12.89 -7.02
CA ARG A 146 27.81 -14.32 -7.29
C ARG A 146 28.89 -14.93 -8.19
N ARG A 147 29.61 -14.13 -8.98
CA ARG A 147 30.68 -14.61 -9.87
C ARG A 147 32.03 -14.79 -9.17
N THR A 148 32.18 -14.24 -7.98
CA THR A 148 33.44 -14.28 -7.20
C THR A 148 33.42 -15.28 -6.05
N ARG A 149 32.35 -15.99 -5.87
CA ARG A 149 32.22 -17.12 -4.93
C ARG A 149 31.92 -18.40 -5.72
#